data_9e75022c7632e3d9b233761da5dd13b0
#
_entry.id   9e75022c7632e3d9b233761da5dd13b0
#
_cell.length_a   1.000
_cell.length_b   1.000
_cell.length_c   1.000
_cell.angle_alpha   90.00
_cell.angle_beta   90.00
_cell.angle_gamma   90.00
#
_symmetry.space_group_name_H-M   'P 1'
#
loop_
_entity.id
_entity.type
_entity.pdbx_description
1 polymer ?
#
loop_
_entity_poly.entity_id
_entity_poly.type
_entity_poly.pdbx_seq_one_letter_code
_entity_poly.pdbx_strand_id
1 'polypeptide(L)'
;MADYKVTLPELGKDAPKEATVSFFFVEEDGEVEEGDDFCEMVTDKATFNVPSPVTGKVKKIVAKEEDVVPVGGLLAIVETE
;
A
#
# COMPACT_ATOMS: atom_id res chain seq x y z
N MET A 1 19.07 -3.73 -8.71
CA MET A 1 17.96 -4.08 -7.84
C MET A 1 17.87 -3.09 -6.68
N ALA A 2 16.70 -2.61 -6.40
CA ALA A 2 16.49 -1.65 -5.33
C ALA A 2 15.21 -1.98 -4.57
N ASP A 3 15.18 -1.63 -3.30
CA ASP A 3 13.98 -1.78 -2.50
C ASP A 3 13.21 -0.47 -2.54
N TYR A 4 11.95 -0.56 -2.91
CA TYR A 4 11.06 0.60 -2.93
C TYR A 4 10.08 0.46 -1.78
N LYS A 5 10.01 1.49 -0.95
CA LYS A 5 9.06 1.50 0.17
C LYS A 5 7.71 2.00 -0.31
N VAL A 6 6.72 1.13 -0.26
CA VAL A 6 5.36 1.49 -0.61
C VAL A 6 4.70 2.09 0.62
N THR A 7 4.33 3.35 0.53
CA THR A 7 3.74 4.08 1.66
C THR A 7 2.32 4.51 1.32
N LEU A 8 1.53 4.80 2.36
CA LEU A 8 0.18 5.31 2.16
C LEU A 8 0.27 6.72 1.59
N PRO A 9 -0.28 6.95 0.39
CA PRO A 9 -0.21 8.27 -0.23
C PRO A 9 -1.15 9.26 0.46
N GLU A 10 -0.91 10.53 0.23
CA GLU A 10 -1.79 11.57 0.75
C GLU A 10 -3.19 11.39 0.15
N LEU A 11 -4.21 11.46 1.00
CA LEU A 11 -5.58 11.17 0.61
C LEU A 11 -6.38 12.39 0.17
N GLY A 12 -5.79 13.57 0.31
CA GLY A 12 -6.45 14.81 -0.08
C GLY A 12 -6.41 15.83 1.04
N LYS A 13 -6.70 17.08 0.70
CA LYS A 13 -6.57 18.21 1.62
C LYS A 13 -7.42 18.08 2.87
N ASP A 14 -8.66 17.64 2.70
CA ASP A 14 -9.62 17.51 3.80
C ASP A 14 -9.91 16.06 4.15
N ALA A 15 -9.08 15.15 3.67
CA ALA A 15 -9.26 13.73 3.91
C ALA A 15 -8.64 13.32 5.25
N PRO A 16 -9.03 12.15 5.78
CA PRO A 16 -8.37 11.62 6.97
C PRO A 16 -6.86 11.47 6.76
N LYS A 17 -6.11 11.55 7.82
CA LYS A 17 -4.64 11.42 7.76
C LYS A 17 -4.16 10.01 8.05
N GLU A 18 -5.08 9.09 8.14
CA GLU A 18 -4.78 7.68 8.34
C GLU A 18 -5.90 6.83 7.75
N ALA A 19 -5.59 5.57 7.48
CA ALA A 19 -6.57 4.64 6.96
C ALA A 19 -6.29 3.26 7.54
N THR A 20 -7.31 2.41 7.53
CA THR A 20 -7.17 1.04 8.03
C THR A 20 -6.97 0.11 6.84
N VAL A 21 -6.03 -0.82 6.96
CA VAL A 21 -5.79 -1.82 5.93
C VAL A 21 -6.94 -2.82 5.96
N SER A 22 -7.67 -2.94 4.84
CA SER A 22 -8.70 -3.96 4.71
C SER A 22 -8.06 -5.27 4.29
N PHE A 23 -7.36 -5.26 3.17
CA PHE A 23 -6.60 -6.43 2.72
C PHE A 23 -5.62 -6.03 1.61
N PHE A 24 -4.69 -6.92 1.32
CA PHE A 24 -3.74 -6.74 0.22
C PHE A 24 -4.18 -7.60 -0.96
N PHE A 25 -4.06 -7.02 -2.18
CA PHE A 25 -4.29 -7.77 -3.42
C PHE A 25 -3.07 -8.59 -3.82
N VAL A 26 -1.95 -8.35 -3.16
CA VAL A 26 -0.66 -8.98 -3.47
C VAL A 26 -0.20 -9.78 -2.27
N GLU A 27 0.77 -10.66 -2.49
CA GLU A 27 1.36 -11.44 -1.41
C GLU A 27 2.87 -11.39 -1.51
N GLU A 28 3.54 -11.72 -0.41
CA GLU A 28 5.00 -11.75 -0.39
C GLU A 28 5.50 -12.72 -1.44
N ASP A 29 6.58 -12.34 -2.09
CA ASP A 29 7.21 -13.06 -3.20
C ASP A 29 6.42 -13.03 -4.51
N GLY A 30 5.24 -12.40 -4.51
CA GLY A 30 4.45 -12.22 -5.73
C GLY A 30 4.94 -11.03 -6.54
N GLU A 31 4.62 -11.03 -7.83
CA GLU A 31 4.98 -9.92 -8.71
C GLU A 31 3.82 -8.93 -8.81
N VAL A 32 4.17 -7.67 -9.01
CA VAL A 32 3.19 -6.59 -9.14
C VAL A 32 3.67 -5.63 -10.23
N GLU A 33 2.73 -5.06 -10.97
CA GLU A 33 3.03 -4.05 -11.98
C GLU A 33 2.56 -2.69 -11.50
N GLU A 34 3.27 -1.66 -11.91
CA GLU A 34 2.90 -0.29 -11.59
C GLU A 34 1.47 -0.03 -12.06
N GLY A 35 0.66 0.52 -11.17
CA GLY A 35 -0.74 0.80 -11.45
C GLY A 35 -1.71 -0.29 -11.05
N ASP A 36 -1.21 -1.49 -10.77
CA ASP A 36 -2.07 -2.58 -10.28
C ASP A 36 -2.55 -2.25 -8.86
N ASP A 37 -3.74 -2.75 -8.52
CA ASP A 37 -4.23 -2.61 -7.15
C ASP A 37 -3.29 -3.32 -6.19
N PHE A 38 -2.78 -2.59 -5.22
CA PHE A 38 -1.83 -3.13 -4.25
C PHE A 38 -2.52 -3.54 -2.95
N CYS A 39 -3.32 -2.65 -2.40
CA CYS A 39 -4.10 -2.96 -1.20
C CYS A 39 -5.36 -2.10 -1.15
N GLU A 40 -6.34 -2.58 -0.38
CA GLU A 40 -7.56 -1.84 -0.13
C GLU A 40 -7.46 -1.22 1.25
N MET A 41 -7.80 0.07 1.32
CA MET A 41 -7.78 0.84 2.56
C MET A 41 -9.17 1.38 2.84
N VAL A 42 -9.49 1.50 4.12
CA VAL A 42 -10.81 1.97 4.55
C VAL A 42 -10.65 3.15 5.50
N THR A 43 -11.45 4.18 5.27
CA THR A 43 -11.57 5.30 6.20
C THR A 43 -13.03 5.36 6.65
N ASP A 44 -13.33 6.24 7.58
CA ASP A 44 -14.71 6.44 8.04
C ASP A 44 -15.61 7.03 6.94
N LYS A 45 -15.03 7.51 5.86
CA LYS A 45 -15.79 8.14 4.77
C LYS A 45 -15.79 7.37 3.47
N ALA A 46 -14.80 6.50 3.25
CA ALA A 46 -14.67 5.83 1.96
C ALA A 46 -13.76 4.62 2.03
N THR A 47 -13.90 3.78 1.03
CA THR A 47 -13.00 2.66 0.76
C THR A 47 -12.31 2.95 -0.55
N PHE A 48 -11.02 2.72 -0.62
CA PHE A 48 -10.26 2.98 -1.84
C PHE A 48 -9.11 2.00 -1.98
N ASN A 49 -8.61 1.87 -3.20
CA ASN A 49 -7.47 1.00 -3.47
C ASN A 49 -6.21 1.84 -3.66
N VAL A 50 -5.10 1.37 -3.11
CA VAL A 50 -3.80 2.00 -3.29
C VAL A 50 -3.12 1.28 -4.45
N PRO A 51 -2.78 1.99 -5.54
CA PRO A 51 -2.09 1.34 -6.66
C PRO A 51 -0.62 1.14 -6.34
N SER A 52 -0.02 0.14 -6.96
CA SER A 52 1.41 -0.06 -6.84
C SER A 52 2.15 1.08 -7.53
N PRO A 53 3.10 1.73 -6.85
CA PRO A 53 3.87 2.81 -7.47
C PRO A 53 4.98 2.31 -8.38
N VAL A 54 5.28 1.03 -8.37
CA VAL A 54 6.38 0.47 -9.15
C VAL A 54 6.07 -0.95 -9.60
N THR A 55 6.83 -1.41 -10.57
CA THR A 55 6.79 -2.80 -11.03
C THR A 55 7.92 -3.56 -10.35
N GLY A 56 7.63 -4.71 -9.80
CA GLY A 56 8.66 -5.51 -9.14
C GLY A 56 8.08 -6.69 -8.39
N LYS A 57 8.86 -7.21 -7.47
CA LYS A 57 8.48 -8.35 -6.65
C LYS A 57 8.23 -7.87 -5.22
N VAL A 58 7.12 -8.29 -4.65
CA VAL A 58 6.79 -7.91 -3.27
C VAL A 58 7.75 -8.65 -2.34
N LYS A 59 8.65 -7.88 -1.72
CA LYS A 59 9.67 -8.42 -0.84
C LYS A 59 9.13 -8.69 0.54
N LYS A 60 8.34 -7.74 1.06
CA LYS A 60 7.78 -7.86 2.41
C LYS A 60 6.52 -7.02 2.53
N ILE A 61 5.51 -7.57 3.18
CA ILE A 61 4.32 -6.83 3.54
C ILE A 61 4.46 -6.48 5.02
N VAL A 62 4.56 -5.19 5.31
CA VAL A 62 4.84 -4.68 6.65
C VAL A 62 3.56 -4.45 7.44
N ALA A 63 2.57 -3.81 6.81
CA ALA A 63 1.28 -3.57 7.46
C ALA A 63 0.42 -4.83 7.33
N LYS A 64 -0.50 -5.00 8.27
CA LYS A 64 -1.37 -6.17 8.31
C LYS A 64 -2.82 -5.74 8.19
N GLU A 65 -3.67 -6.70 7.86
CA GLU A 65 -5.11 -6.44 7.86
C GLU A 65 -5.53 -5.86 9.21
N GLU A 66 -6.39 -4.87 9.15
CA GLU A 66 -6.92 -4.13 10.29
C GLU A 66 -5.94 -3.16 10.96
N ASP A 67 -4.68 -3.09 10.48
CA ASP A 67 -3.75 -2.08 10.97
C ASP A 67 -4.18 -0.69 10.52
N VAL A 68 -4.04 0.28 11.41
CA VAL A 68 -4.26 1.69 11.08
C VAL A 68 -2.90 2.27 10.68
N VAL A 69 -2.82 2.80 9.46
CA VAL A 69 -1.57 3.33 8.90
C VAL A 69 -1.74 4.82 8.62
N PRO A 70 -0.84 5.67 9.12
CA PRO A 70 -0.90 7.09 8.80
C PRO A 70 -0.39 7.36 7.39
N VAL A 71 -0.78 8.51 6.85
CA VAL A 71 -0.24 8.96 5.56
C VAL A 71 1.29 9.01 5.66
N GLY A 72 1.96 8.43 4.68
CA GLY A 72 3.42 8.28 4.71
C GLY A 72 3.89 7.03 5.45
N GLY A 73 2.97 6.32 6.10
CA GLY A 73 3.33 5.09 6.81
C GLY A 73 3.65 3.96 5.85
N LEU A 74 4.56 3.09 6.27
CA LEU A 74 5.05 2.01 5.43
C LEU A 74 4.03 0.89 5.33
N LEU A 75 3.69 0.51 4.10
CA LEU A 75 2.76 -0.59 3.83
C LEU A 75 3.51 -1.86 3.46
N ALA A 76 4.49 -1.75 2.59
CA ALA A 76 5.21 -2.90 2.08
C ALA A 76 6.51 -2.46 1.42
N ILE A 77 7.33 -3.44 1.08
CA ILE A 77 8.59 -3.20 0.35
C ILE A 77 8.54 -4.02 -0.93
N VAL A 78 8.80 -3.36 -2.06
CA VAL A 78 8.85 -4.00 -3.37
C VAL A 78 10.26 -3.93 -3.89
N GLU A 79 10.80 -5.07 -4.32
CA GLU A 79 12.11 -5.12 -4.93
C GLU A 79 11.98 -4.83 -6.42
N THR A 80 12.66 -3.79 -6.88
CA THR A 80 12.65 -3.39 -8.29
C THR A 80 13.98 -3.74 -8.94
N GLU A 81 14.00 -3.79 -10.25
CA GLU A 81 15.24 -3.99 -11.00
C GLU A 81 15.92 -2.68 -11.31
#